data_ef1a1d01921c828971b5cdc2ac271230
#
_entry.id   ef1a1d01921c828971b5cdc2ac271230
#
_cell.length_a   1.000
_cell.length_b   1.000
_cell.length_c   1.000
_cell.angle_alpha   90.00
_cell.angle_beta   90.00
_cell.angle_gamma   90.00
#
_symmetry.space_group_name_H-M   'P 1'
#
loop_
_entity.id
_entity.type
_entity.pdbx_description
1 polymer ?
#
loop_
_entity_poly.entity_id
_entity_poly.type
_entity_poly.pdbx_seq_one_letter_code
_entity_poly.pdbx_strand_id
1 'polypeptide(L)'
;MNILVVGANGRVGSHLVNTLAKMGHSVFAGARKDSLGFTNPNIHFFELDLLADLQKIIQGFESINIDVIYFTAGSRGKNLLQVDAFGAVKVMQAAQAVGIRRFILLSSVFALQPERWGESFLQNITDYNIAKFFADHWLVHQSNLDFTILQPGALQENLGSGRIKINVTEPLSNSIDNVVETLASILSAPNTIGQVITMADGDIPITEALNQVSS
;
A
#
# COMPACT_ATOMS: atom_id res chain seq x y z
N MET A 1 -11.69 -12.29 -6.14
CA MET A 1 -10.80 -12.37 -4.97
C MET A 1 -11.42 -11.57 -3.83
N ASN A 2 -11.13 -11.97 -2.61
CA ASN A 2 -11.47 -11.21 -1.39
C ASN A 2 -10.25 -10.38 -0.99
N ILE A 3 -10.38 -9.07 -1.06
CA ILE A 3 -9.25 -8.14 -0.89
C ILE A 3 -9.48 -7.25 0.32
N LEU A 4 -8.56 -7.22 1.27
CA LEU A 4 -8.57 -6.26 2.37
C LEU A 4 -7.72 -5.04 1.99
N VAL A 5 -8.32 -3.85 2.05
CA VAL A 5 -7.60 -2.57 1.90
C VAL A 5 -7.51 -1.90 3.27
N VAL A 6 -6.35 -1.95 3.89
CA VAL A 6 -6.06 -1.28 5.17
C VAL A 6 -5.81 0.21 4.92
N GLY A 7 -6.55 1.08 5.61
CA GLY A 7 -6.51 2.51 5.38
C GLY A 7 -7.49 2.99 4.30
N ALA A 8 -8.62 2.30 4.16
CA ALA A 8 -9.66 2.55 3.17
C ALA A 8 -10.22 4.00 3.15
N ASN A 9 -10.14 4.72 4.26
CA ASN A 9 -10.56 6.13 4.37
C ASN A 9 -9.46 7.14 3.95
N GLY A 10 -8.27 6.64 3.54
CA GLY A 10 -7.18 7.47 3.04
C GLY A 10 -7.39 7.92 1.60
N ARG A 11 -6.59 8.92 1.15
CA ARG A 11 -6.66 9.43 -0.24
C ARG A 11 -6.47 8.34 -1.29
N VAL A 12 -5.44 7.51 -1.15
CA VAL A 12 -5.20 6.38 -2.06
C VAL A 12 -6.14 5.23 -1.77
N GLY A 13 -6.34 4.88 -0.48
CA GLY A 13 -7.15 3.74 -0.07
C GLY A 13 -8.59 3.81 -0.56
N SER A 14 -9.24 4.97 -0.48
CA SER A 14 -10.63 5.14 -0.91
C SER A 14 -10.83 4.97 -2.42
N HIS A 15 -9.88 5.49 -3.21
CA HIS A 15 -9.89 5.29 -4.66
C HIS A 15 -9.60 3.83 -5.02
N LEU A 16 -8.63 3.20 -4.33
CA LEU A 16 -8.28 1.80 -4.56
C LEU A 16 -9.44 0.84 -4.27
N VAL A 17 -10.16 1.05 -3.15
CA VAL A 17 -11.37 0.27 -2.80
C VAL A 17 -12.38 0.31 -3.94
N ASN A 18 -12.70 1.51 -4.45
CA ASN A 18 -13.64 1.67 -5.55
C ASN A 18 -13.14 1.03 -6.86
N THR A 19 -11.85 1.17 -7.16
CA THR A 19 -11.25 0.60 -8.37
C THR A 19 -11.30 -0.93 -8.34
N LEU A 20 -10.88 -1.54 -7.25
CA LEU A 20 -10.90 -3.01 -7.09
C LEU A 20 -12.33 -3.58 -7.13
N ALA A 21 -13.29 -2.89 -6.52
CA ALA A 21 -14.70 -3.29 -6.57
C ALA A 21 -15.30 -3.19 -7.98
N LYS A 22 -14.93 -2.16 -8.76
CA LYS A 22 -15.31 -2.05 -10.19
C LYS A 22 -14.69 -3.15 -11.05
N MET A 23 -13.52 -3.67 -10.66
CA MET A 23 -12.90 -4.83 -11.30
C MET A 23 -13.56 -6.17 -10.93
N GLY A 24 -14.61 -6.16 -10.10
CA GLY A 24 -15.38 -7.34 -9.72
C GLY A 24 -14.82 -8.11 -8.51
N HIS A 25 -13.93 -7.49 -7.73
CA HIS A 25 -13.44 -8.08 -6.49
C HIS A 25 -14.39 -7.79 -5.32
N SER A 26 -14.47 -8.69 -4.33
CA SER A 26 -15.08 -8.45 -3.03
C SER A 26 -14.04 -7.72 -2.17
N VAL A 27 -14.33 -6.48 -1.80
CA VAL A 27 -13.35 -5.60 -1.13
C VAL A 27 -13.77 -5.29 0.30
N PHE A 28 -12.93 -5.67 1.26
CA PHE A 28 -13.08 -5.30 2.66
C PHE A 28 -12.37 -3.98 2.90
N ALA A 29 -13.15 -2.93 3.17
CA ALA A 29 -12.66 -1.58 3.41
C ALA A 29 -12.23 -1.43 4.87
N GLY A 30 -10.96 -1.70 5.18
CA GLY A 30 -10.39 -1.69 6.51
C GLY A 30 -10.17 -0.29 7.05
N ALA A 31 -10.98 0.13 8.05
CA ALA A 31 -10.88 1.43 8.69
C ALA A 31 -11.50 1.42 10.10
N ARG A 32 -11.16 2.42 10.92
CA ARG A 32 -11.72 2.55 12.29
C ARG A 32 -13.22 2.88 12.33
N LYS A 33 -13.74 3.49 11.27
CA LYS A 33 -15.15 3.89 11.16
C LYS A 33 -15.59 3.81 9.71
N ASP A 34 -16.82 3.42 9.49
CA ASP A 34 -17.48 3.54 8.19
C ASP A 34 -17.87 4.99 7.94
N SER A 35 -16.97 5.76 7.33
CA SER A 35 -17.15 7.20 7.13
C SER A 35 -17.33 7.61 5.66
N LEU A 36 -17.12 6.67 4.72
CA LEU A 36 -17.16 7.00 3.28
C LEU A 36 -18.45 6.62 2.59
N GLY A 37 -19.29 5.77 3.23
CA GLY A 37 -20.58 5.39 2.67
C GLY A 37 -20.47 4.79 1.27
N PHE A 38 -19.58 3.83 1.08
CA PHE A 38 -19.43 3.15 -0.21
C PHE A 38 -20.76 2.54 -0.67
N THR A 39 -21.14 2.79 -1.92
CA THR A 39 -22.42 2.33 -2.47
C THR A 39 -22.32 1.07 -3.32
N ASN A 40 -21.08 0.66 -3.72
CA ASN A 40 -20.90 -0.56 -4.49
C ASN A 40 -21.14 -1.79 -3.60
N PRO A 41 -22.02 -2.73 -4.00
CA PRO A 41 -22.37 -3.91 -3.20
C PRO A 41 -21.20 -4.88 -2.95
N ASN A 42 -20.13 -4.76 -3.72
CA ASN A 42 -18.92 -5.55 -3.52
C ASN A 42 -17.97 -4.96 -2.47
N ILE A 43 -18.31 -3.83 -1.86
CA ILE A 43 -17.52 -3.19 -0.81
C ILE A 43 -18.17 -3.45 0.54
N HIS A 44 -17.38 -4.05 1.44
CA HIS A 44 -17.80 -4.40 2.80
C HIS A 44 -16.96 -3.61 3.79
N PHE A 45 -17.59 -2.88 4.70
CA PHE A 45 -16.87 -2.25 5.80
C PHE A 45 -16.24 -3.32 6.70
N PHE A 46 -14.99 -3.11 7.07
CA PHE A 46 -14.27 -3.95 8.02
C PHE A 46 -13.64 -3.07 9.10
N GLU A 47 -14.11 -3.22 10.34
CA GLU A 47 -13.56 -2.44 11.44
C GLU A 47 -12.13 -2.88 11.74
N LEU A 48 -11.17 -1.97 11.57
CA LEU A 48 -9.76 -2.22 11.81
C LEU A 48 -9.10 -1.01 12.48
N ASP A 49 -8.68 -1.19 13.73
CA ASP A 49 -7.87 -0.22 14.45
C ASP A 49 -6.42 -0.69 14.52
N LEU A 50 -5.52 0.04 13.87
CA LEU A 50 -4.08 -0.24 13.90
C LEU A 50 -3.44 0.01 15.28
N LEU A 51 -4.14 0.66 16.21
CA LEU A 51 -3.67 0.83 17.60
C LEU A 51 -4.07 -0.35 18.48
N ALA A 52 -4.96 -1.20 18.04
CA ALA A 52 -5.35 -2.41 18.78
C ALA A 52 -4.18 -3.39 18.94
N ASP A 53 -4.31 -4.29 19.91
CA ASP A 53 -3.38 -5.40 20.11
C ASP A 53 -3.38 -6.34 18.90
N LEU A 54 -2.23 -6.98 18.67
CA LEU A 54 -2.05 -7.93 17.57
C LEU A 54 -3.11 -9.03 17.57
N GLN A 55 -3.46 -9.58 18.73
CA GLN A 55 -4.46 -10.65 18.84
C GLN A 55 -5.85 -10.22 18.35
N LYS A 56 -6.23 -8.96 18.61
CA LYS A 56 -7.50 -8.42 18.11
C LYS A 56 -7.49 -8.29 16.58
N ILE A 57 -6.36 -7.92 15.99
CA ILE A 57 -6.21 -7.85 14.52
C ILE A 57 -6.28 -9.28 13.92
N ILE A 58 -5.60 -10.26 14.52
CA ILE A 58 -5.64 -11.67 14.10
C ILE A 58 -7.10 -12.18 14.12
N GLN A 59 -7.81 -12.02 15.24
CA GLN A 59 -9.21 -12.42 15.36
C GLN A 59 -10.12 -11.78 14.29
N GLY A 60 -9.86 -10.50 13.97
CA GLY A 60 -10.55 -9.82 12.88
C GLY A 60 -10.29 -10.52 11.53
N PHE A 61 -9.04 -10.87 11.23
CA PHE A 61 -8.68 -11.55 9.98
C PHE A 61 -9.25 -12.98 9.89
N GLU A 62 -9.31 -13.71 11.00
CA GLU A 62 -9.94 -15.04 11.08
C GLU A 62 -11.45 -14.99 10.77
N SER A 63 -12.10 -13.85 10.98
CA SER A 63 -13.54 -13.69 10.75
C SER A 63 -13.95 -13.54 9.29
N ILE A 64 -12.98 -13.30 8.39
CA ILE A 64 -13.21 -13.11 6.96
C ILE A 64 -12.18 -13.89 6.15
N ASN A 65 -12.57 -14.35 4.97
CA ASN A 65 -11.65 -15.02 4.04
C ASN A 65 -10.94 -13.97 3.17
N ILE A 66 -9.65 -13.76 3.38
CA ILE A 66 -8.83 -12.76 2.66
C ILE A 66 -7.81 -13.47 1.77
N ASP A 67 -7.80 -13.13 0.48
CA ASP A 67 -6.79 -13.61 -0.49
C ASP A 67 -5.57 -12.68 -0.55
N VAL A 68 -5.80 -11.35 -0.44
CA VAL A 68 -4.78 -10.30 -0.64
C VAL A 68 -5.00 -9.16 0.34
N ILE A 69 -3.92 -8.64 0.90
CA ILE A 69 -3.93 -7.42 1.71
C ILE A 69 -3.21 -6.29 0.98
N TYR A 70 -3.87 -5.15 0.88
CA TYR A 70 -3.24 -3.87 0.55
C TYR A 70 -3.10 -3.04 1.82
N PHE A 71 -1.89 -2.59 2.12
CA PHE A 71 -1.65 -1.65 3.20
C PHE A 71 -1.41 -0.26 2.62
N THR A 72 -2.41 0.61 2.71
CA THR A 72 -2.40 2.01 2.25
C THR A 72 -2.57 3.00 3.39
N ALA A 73 -2.56 2.51 4.64
CA ALA A 73 -2.73 3.36 5.81
C ALA A 73 -1.53 4.28 6.02
N GLY A 74 -1.82 5.48 6.51
CA GLY A 74 -0.84 6.44 6.95
C GLY A 74 -1.47 7.47 7.88
N SER A 75 -0.72 7.91 8.88
CA SER A 75 -1.21 8.84 9.92
C SER A 75 -1.16 10.31 9.51
N ARG A 76 -0.63 10.63 8.34
CA ARG A 76 -0.34 12.02 7.90
C ARG A 76 0.55 12.75 8.92
N GLY A 77 1.57 12.09 9.44
CA GLY A 77 2.51 12.62 10.42
C GLY A 77 2.01 12.65 11.86
N LYS A 78 0.74 12.27 12.14
CA LYS A 78 0.16 12.40 13.48
C LYS A 78 0.52 11.26 14.44
N ASN A 79 0.85 10.08 13.91
CA ASN A 79 1.19 8.90 14.72
C ASN A 79 2.05 7.91 13.91
N LEU A 80 3.24 8.36 13.53
CA LEU A 80 4.14 7.64 12.63
C LEU A 80 4.58 6.29 13.21
N LEU A 81 4.94 6.26 14.50
CA LEU A 81 5.45 5.04 15.12
C LEU A 81 4.38 3.96 15.26
N GLN A 82 3.18 4.31 15.75
CA GLN A 82 2.16 3.31 16.06
C GLN A 82 1.30 2.94 14.84
N VAL A 83 1.16 3.82 13.85
CA VAL A 83 0.32 3.58 12.67
C VAL A 83 1.16 3.24 11.45
N ASP A 84 2.08 4.15 11.05
CA ASP A 84 2.81 4.00 9.80
C ASP A 84 3.89 2.89 9.88
N ALA A 85 4.60 2.80 11.01
CA ALA A 85 5.62 1.77 11.24
C ALA A 85 5.00 0.50 11.87
N PHE A 86 4.71 0.53 13.18
CA PHE A 86 4.32 -0.67 13.93
C PHE A 86 2.92 -1.19 13.55
N GLY A 87 2.01 -0.31 13.13
CA GLY A 87 0.71 -0.72 12.61
C GLY A 87 0.83 -1.60 11.36
N ALA A 88 1.74 -1.24 10.45
CA ALA A 88 2.04 -2.06 9.28
C ALA A 88 2.62 -3.42 9.68
N VAL A 89 3.58 -3.45 10.62
CA VAL A 89 4.17 -4.69 11.14
C VAL A 89 3.11 -5.61 11.75
N LYS A 90 2.20 -5.08 12.58
CA LYS A 90 1.11 -5.90 13.16
C LYS A 90 0.19 -6.50 12.10
N VAL A 91 -0.12 -5.77 11.05
CA VAL A 91 -0.93 -6.30 9.93
C VAL A 91 -0.18 -7.41 9.19
N MET A 92 1.12 -7.28 8.98
CA MET A 92 1.97 -8.33 8.39
C MET A 92 2.01 -9.57 9.28
N GLN A 93 2.20 -9.41 10.59
CA GLN A 93 2.19 -10.51 11.57
C GLN A 93 0.82 -11.21 11.61
N ALA A 94 -0.27 -10.45 11.58
CA ALA A 94 -1.62 -11.01 11.52
C ALA A 94 -1.85 -11.80 10.23
N ALA A 95 -1.42 -11.27 9.08
CA ALA A 95 -1.48 -11.99 7.80
C ALA A 95 -0.76 -13.33 7.86
N GLN A 96 0.47 -13.35 8.40
CA GLN A 96 1.24 -14.58 8.58
C GLN A 96 0.55 -15.58 9.52
N ALA A 97 -0.02 -15.09 10.63
CA ALA A 97 -0.67 -15.93 11.64
C ALA A 97 -1.89 -16.68 11.07
N VAL A 98 -2.64 -16.06 10.15
CA VAL A 98 -3.84 -16.65 9.52
C VAL A 98 -3.57 -17.25 8.13
N GLY A 99 -2.31 -17.29 7.68
CA GLY A 99 -1.91 -17.92 6.42
C GLY A 99 -2.16 -17.10 5.16
N ILE A 100 -2.47 -15.81 5.27
CA ILE A 100 -2.56 -14.91 4.11
C ILE A 100 -1.15 -14.63 3.60
N ARG A 101 -0.92 -14.88 2.30
CA ARG A 101 0.42 -14.78 1.71
C ARG A 101 0.64 -13.48 0.94
N ARG A 102 -0.33 -13.03 0.14
CA ARG A 102 -0.17 -11.89 -0.76
C ARG A 102 -0.34 -10.57 -0.03
N PHE A 103 0.71 -9.74 -0.01
CA PHE A 103 0.75 -8.46 0.69
C PHE A 103 1.31 -7.36 -0.21
N ILE A 104 0.56 -6.28 -0.41
CA ILE A 104 0.96 -5.14 -1.24
C ILE A 104 1.03 -3.91 -0.34
N LEU A 105 2.23 -3.34 -0.21
CA LEU A 105 2.51 -2.19 0.66
C LEU A 105 2.68 -0.91 -0.16
N LEU A 106 1.89 0.10 0.14
CA LEU A 106 2.14 1.46 -0.33
C LEU A 106 3.11 2.15 0.62
N SER A 107 4.30 2.43 0.13
CA SER A 107 5.38 3.06 0.88
C SER A 107 5.71 4.46 0.35
N SER A 108 6.96 4.86 0.38
CA SER A 108 7.49 6.15 -0.05
C SER A 108 8.77 5.93 -0.85
N VAL A 109 8.98 6.75 -1.88
CA VAL A 109 10.18 6.68 -2.71
C VAL A 109 11.44 6.72 -1.85
N PHE A 110 12.37 5.80 -2.13
CA PHE A 110 13.63 5.62 -1.42
C PHE A 110 13.52 5.36 0.09
N ALA A 111 12.39 4.85 0.58
CA ALA A 111 12.25 4.52 2.01
C ALA A 111 13.35 3.56 2.50
N LEU A 112 13.80 2.61 1.68
CA LEU A 112 14.89 1.67 2.00
C LEU A 112 16.30 2.20 1.70
N GLN A 113 16.45 3.49 1.35
CA GLN A 113 17.73 4.13 0.98
C GLN A 113 17.98 5.37 1.87
N PRO A 114 18.37 5.18 3.16
CA PRO A 114 18.53 6.28 4.12
C PRO A 114 19.49 7.36 3.66
N GLU A 115 20.52 7.00 2.88
CA GLU A 115 21.51 7.91 2.31
C GLU A 115 20.90 8.96 1.36
N ARG A 116 19.70 8.69 0.86
CA ARG A 116 18.97 9.57 -0.07
C ARG A 116 17.94 10.49 0.59
N TRP A 117 17.69 10.34 1.88
CA TRP A 117 16.65 11.14 2.56
C TRP A 117 16.98 12.63 2.68
N GLY A 118 18.23 13.03 2.42
CA GLY A 118 18.61 14.44 2.29
C GLY A 118 18.19 15.11 0.98
N GLU A 119 17.65 14.36 0.00
CA GLU A 119 17.36 14.85 -1.34
C GLU A 119 15.97 15.51 -1.42
N SER A 120 15.90 16.66 -2.13
CA SER A 120 14.63 17.31 -2.50
C SER A 120 13.64 17.41 -1.32
N PHE A 121 12.38 17.02 -1.54
CA PHE A 121 11.33 17.09 -0.50
C PHE A 121 11.52 16.06 0.63
N LEU A 122 12.31 15.00 0.42
CA LEU A 122 12.52 13.93 1.40
C LEU A 122 13.17 14.44 2.69
N GLN A 123 14.01 15.47 2.61
CA GLN A 123 14.65 16.10 3.78
C GLN A 123 13.62 16.71 4.76
N ASN A 124 12.43 17.08 4.27
CA ASN A 124 11.37 17.68 5.08
C ASN A 124 10.43 16.66 5.74
N ILE A 125 10.62 15.37 5.46
CA ILE A 125 9.76 14.28 5.93
C ILE A 125 10.57 13.15 6.57
N THR A 126 11.69 13.46 7.21
CA THR A 126 12.63 12.47 7.76
C THR A 126 11.96 11.47 8.70
N ASP A 127 11.15 11.91 9.65
CA ASP A 127 10.44 11.01 10.59
C ASP A 127 9.48 10.06 9.85
N TYR A 128 8.84 10.55 8.79
CA TYR A 128 8.01 9.71 7.93
C TYR A 128 8.84 8.70 7.15
N ASN A 129 9.98 9.11 6.59
CA ASN A 129 10.90 8.20 5.90
C ASN A 129 11.39 7.10 6.84
N ILE A 130 11.72 7.42 8.10
CA ILE A 130 12.09 6.45 9.14
C ILE A 130 10.96 5.46 9.40
N ALA A 131 9.73 5.93 9.56
CA ALA A 131 8.58 5.06 9.79
C ALA A 131 8.34 4.09 8.61
N LYS A 132 8.46 4.57 7.37
CA LYS A 132 8.35 3.76 6.17
C LYS A 132 9.51 2.78 6.02
N PHE A 133 10.73 3.20 6.33
CA PHE A 133 11.89 2.31 6.37
C PHE A 133 11.65 1.10 7.28
N PHE A 134 11.17 1.31 8.50
CA PHE A 134 10.92 0.20 9.42
C PHE A 134 9.85 -0.77 8.90
N ALA A 135 8.78 -0.26 8.32
CA ALA A 135 7.73 -1.10 7.73
C ALA A 135 8.25 -1.90 6.53
N ASP A 136 8.92 -1.24 5.59
CA ASP A 136 9.48 -1.85 4.39
C ASP A 136 10.56 -2.88 4.73
N HIS A 137 11.50 -2.51 5.62
CA HIS A 137 12.59 -3.38 6.07
C HIS A 137 12.05 -4.64 6.76
N TRP A 138 11.03 -4.49 7.61
CA TRP A 138 10.40 -5.63 8.28
C TRP A 138 9.73 -6.56 7.26
N LEU A 139 9.01 -6.01 6.28
CA LEU A 139 8.35 -6.78 5.22
C LEU A 139 9.36 -7.59 4.40
N VAL A 140 10.46 -6.98 3.99
CA VAL A 140 11.50 -7.61 3.17
C VAL A 140 12.29 -8.67 3.93
N HIS A 141 12.65 -8.43 5.19
CA HIS A 141 13.65 -9.25 5.88
C HIS A 141 13.07 -10.12 7.01
N GLN A 142 11.88 -9.82 7.52
CA GLN A 142 11.30 -10.51 8.68
C GLN A 142 9.98 -11.20 8.37
N SER A 143 9.45 -11.03 7.16
CA SER A 143 8.24 -11.73 6.73
C SER A 143 8.54 -12.81 5.70
N ASN A 144 7.63 -13.78 5.58
CA ASN A 144 7.62 -14.78 4.50
C ASN A 144 6.45 -14.54 3.54
N LEU A 145 5.99 -13.29 3.45
CA LEU A 145 4.87 -12.89 2.61
C LEU A 145 5.31 -12.76 1.14
N ASP A 146 4.39 -13.07 0.25
CA ASP A 146 4.54 -12.80 -1.19
C ASP A 146 4.28 -11.31 -1.43
N PHE A 147 5.25 -10.47 -1.05
CA PHE A 147 5.08 -9.03 -1.02
C PHE A 147 5.34 -8.34 -2.36
N THR A 148 4.75 -7.16 -2.51
CA THR A 148 5.19 -6.11 -3.43
C THR A 148 5.16 -4.79 -2.67
N ILE A 149 6.25 -4.02 -2.70
CA ILE A 149 6.32 -2.67 -2.14
C ILE A 149 6.28 -1.67 -3.28
N LEU A 150 5.26 -0.82 -3.32
CA LEU A 150 5.19 0.30 -4.25
C LEU A 150 5.64 1.58 -3.54
N GLN A 151 6.68 2.21 -4.05
CA GLN A 151 7.30 3.41 -3.50
C GLN A 151 7.10 4.61 -4.44
N PRO A 152 5.93 5.27 -4.43
CA PRO A 152 5.72 6.49 -5.20
C PRO A 152 6.45 7.69 -4.58
N GLY A 153 6.70 8.70 -5.40
CA GLY A 153 7.15 10.01 -4.95
C GLY A 153 6.02 10.85 -4.34
N ALA A 154 6.14 12.18 -4.42
CA ALA A 154 5.15 13.09 -3.84
C ALA A 154 3.77 12.93 -4.51
N LEU A 155 2.73 12.66 -3.70
CA LEU A 155 1.37 12.44 -4.20
C LEU A 155 0.67 13.77 -4.52
N GLN A 156 0.08 13.86 -5.70
CA GLN A 156 -0.65 15.03 -6.21
C GLN A 156 -2.09 14.68 -6.59
N GLU A 157 -3.01 15.63 -6.37
CA GLU A 157 -4.44 15.52 -6.68
C GLU A 157 -4.73 15.98 -8.13
N ASN A 158 -4.02 15.41 -9.09
CA ASN A 158 -4.22 15.67 -10.51
C ASN A 158 -4.69 14.39 -11.21
N LEU A 159 -5.29 14.54 -12.39
CA LEU A 159 -5.74 13.41 -13.19
C LEU A 159 -4.55 12.53 -13.58
N GLY A 160 -4.73 11.23 -13.46
CA GLY A 160 -3.77 10.25 -13.94
C GLY A 160 -3.75 10.13 -15.45
N SER A 161 -2.57 9.92 -16.00
CA SER A 161 -2.38 9.67 -17.44
C SER A 161 -2.48 8.19 -17.83
N GLY A 162 -2.54 7.27 -16.86
CA GLY A 162 -2.37 5.83 -17.07
C GLY A 162 -0.94 5.44 -17.46
N ARG A 163 0.02 6.38 -17.29
CA ARG A 163 1.42 6.20 -17.69
C ARG A 163 2.36 6.54 -16.55
N ILE A 164 3.39 5.73 -16.37
CA ILE A 164 4.35 5.81 -15.27
C ILE A 164 5.77 5.58 -15.75
N LYS A 165 6.70 5.86 -14.86
CA LYS A 165 8.10 5.44 -14.92
C LYS A 165 8.40 4.66 -13.64
N ILE A 166 9.02 3.50 -13.78
CA ILE A 166 9.50 2.69 -12.65
C ILE A 166 11.02 2.77 -12.52
N ASN A 167 11.55 2.29 -11.41
CA ASN A 167 12.99 2.31 -11.10
C ASN A 167 13.55 3.72 -11.20
N VAL A 168 12.80 4.69 -10.66
CA VAL A 168 13.20 6.09 -10.71
C VAL A 168 14.46 6.35 -9.88
N THR A 169 15.30 7.24 -10.39
CA THR A 169 16.56 7.65 -9.75
C THR A 169 16.44 8.99 -9.02
N GLU A 170 15.29 9.64 -9.11
CA GLU A 170 15.01 10.94 -8.47
C GLU A 170 13.66 10.91 -7.76
N PRO A 171 13.50 11.64 -6.64
CA PRO A 171 12.24 11.71 -5.92
C PRO A 171 11.25 12.65 -6.64
N LEU A 172 10.61 12.15 -7.68
CA LEU A 172 9.62 12.85 -8.50
C LEU A 172 8.22 12.77 -7.88
N SER A 173 7.19 13.26 -8.60
CA SER A 173 5.79 13.25 -8.16
C SER A 173 4.95 12.20 -8.88
N ASN A 174 3.78 11.91 -8.28
CA ASN A 174 2.79 11.00 -8.82
C ASN A 174 1.38 11.57 -8.68
N SER A 175 0.57 11.43 -9.72
CA SER A 175 -0.88 11.47 -9.60
C SER A 175 -1.37 10.35 -8.69
N ILE A 176 -2.32 10.64 -7.81
CA ILE A 176 -2.97 9.61 -6.99
C ILE A 176 -3.67 8.58 -7.89
N ASP A 177 -4.26 8.99 -9.00
CA ASP A 177 -4.91 8.08 -9.93
C ASP A 177 -3.94 7.06 -10.52
N ASN A 178 -2.73 7.49 -10.95
CA ASN A 178 -1.70 6.58 -11.45
C ASN A 178 -1.21 5.61 -10.37
N VAL A 179 -1.08 6.06 -9.11
CA VAL A 179 -0.70 5.19 -7.99
C VAL A 179 -1.78 4.14 -7.74
N VAL A 180 -3.05 4.53 -7.74
CA VAL A 180 -4.20 3.63 -7.54
C VAL A 180 -4.28 2.60 -8.67
N GLU A 181 -4.15 3.03 -9.92
CA GLU A 181 -4.19 2.15 -11.09
C GLU A 181 -3.00 1.17 -11.08
N THR A 182 -1.80 1.64 -10.69
CA THR A 182 -0.63 0.79 -10.53
C THR A 182 -0.84 -0.26 -9.45
N LEU A 183 -1.33 0.13 -8.26
CA LEU A 183 -1.66 -0.80 -7.17
C LEU A 183 -2.66 -1.86 -7.63
N ALA A 184 -3.73 -1.47 -8.32
CA ALA A 184 -4.72 -2.40 -8.83
C ALA A 184 -4.13 -3.37 -9.88
N SER A 185 -3.26 -2.87 -10.76
CA SER A 185 -2.61 -3.66 -11.83
C SER A 185 -1.59 -4.67 -11.30
N ILE A 186 -1.01 -4.45 -10.12
CA ILE A 186 -0.07 -5.37 -9.44
C ILE A 186 -0.71 -6.75 -9.19
N LEU A 187 -2.03 -6.84 -9.03
CA LEU A 187 -2.72 -8.15 -8.88
C LEU A 187 -2.51 -9.08 -10.07
N SER A 188 -2.40 -8.52 -11.26
CA SER A 188 -2.23 -9.26 -12.51
C SER A 188 -0.76 -9.34 -12.97
N ALA A 189 0.18 -8.88 -12.13
CA ALA A 189 1.61 -8.82 -12.42
C ALA A 189 2.42 -9.68 -11.43
N PRO A 190 2.42 -11.02 -11.55
CA PRO A 190 3.09 -11.92 -10.59
C PRO A 190 4.61 -11.73 -10.53
N ASN A 191 5.23 -11.18 -11.57
CA ASN A 191 6.64 -10.80 -11.60
C ASN A 191 6.99 -9.68 -10.61
N THR A 192 6.00 -9.01 -10.03
CA THR A 192 6.21 -7.99 -8.98
C THR A 192 6.33 -8.58 -7.57
N ILE A 193 6.11 -9.89 -7.40
CA ILE A 193 6.26 -10.56 -6.11
C ILE A 193 7.75 -10.54 -5.70
N GLY A 194 8.01 -10.14 -4.45
CA GLY A 194 9.36 -9.97 -3.91
C GLY A 194 10.03 -8.67 -4.33
N GLN A 195 9.32 -7.75 -5.01
CA GLN A 195 9.91 -6.54 -5.58
C GLN A 195 9.60 -5.28 -4.77
N VAL A 196 10.57 -4.36 -4.78
CA VAL A 196 10.43 -2.97 -4.31
C VAL A 196 10.48 -2.07 -5.54
N ILE A 197 9.37 -1.43 -5.86
CA ILE A 197 9.19 -0.68 -7.11
C ILE A 197 9.08 0.80 -6.79
N THR A 198 10.11 1.58 -7.11
CA THR A 198 10.02 3.04 -7.10
C THR A 198 9.30 3.53 -8.35
N MET A 199 8.40 4.50 -8.22
CA MET A 199 7.62 5.00 -9.35
C MET A 199 7.45 6.53 -9.35
N ALA A 200 7.23 7.06 -10.55
CA ALA A 200 6.76 8.42 -10.80
C ALA A 200 5.79 8.43 -12.00
N ASP A 201 5.06 9.54 -12.18
CA ASP A 201 4.37 9.78 -13.44
C ASP A 201 5.38 9.79 -14.60
N GLY A 202 4.98 9.28 -15.77
CA GLY A 202 5.90 9.08 -16.89
C GLY A 202 5.18 8.82 -18.20
N ASP A 203 5.88 8.14 -19.13
CA ASP A 203 5.44 8.00 -20.51
C ASP A 203 5.10 6.54 -20.89
N ILE A 204 5.33 5.56 -19.99
CA ILE A 204 5.10 4.14 -20.28
C ILE A 204 3.73 3.75 -19.71
N PRO A 205 2.85 3.07 -20.48
CA PRO A 205 1.60 2.53 -19.95
C PRO A 205 1.85 1.64 -18.71
N ILE A 206 0.99 1.76 -17.69
CA ILE A 206 1.19 1.09 -16.38
C ILE A 206 1.44 -0.41 -16.55
N THR A 207 0.63 -1.10 -17.35
CA THR A 207 0.78 -2.54 -17.56
C THR A 207 2.12 -2.90 -18.24
N GLU A 208 2.56 -2.08 -19.19
CA GLU A 208 3.84 -2.26 -19.86
C GLU A 208 5.02 -2.01 -18.90
N ALA A 209 4.94 -0.95 -18.08
CA ALA A 209 5.95 -0.66 -17.06
C ALA A 209 6.07 -1.80 -16.05
N LEU A 210 4.95 -2.35 -15.56
CA LEU A 210 4.96 -3.47 -14.62
C LEU A 210 5.55 -4.75 -15.25
N ASN A 211 5.35 -4.99 -16.54
CA ASN A 211 5.97 -6.12 -17.24
C ASN A 211 7.50 -6.02 -17.34
N GLN A 212 8.07 -4.80 -17.17
CA GLN A 212 9.52 -4.56 -17.18
C GLN A 212 10.16 -4.79 -15.80
N VAL A 213 9.38 -5.02 -14.76
CA VAL A 213 9.90 -5.37 -13.44
C VAL A 213 10.56 -6.74 -13.55
N SER A 214 11.88 -6.77 -13.41
CA SER A 214 12.65 -8.02 -13.44
C SER A 214 12.77 -8.61 -12.05
N SER A 215 12.53 -9.91 -11.98
CA SER A 215 12.79 -10.72 -10.78
C SER A 215 14.28 -10.87 -10.48
#